data_3fd283bf05b6c582c5f7555fb98dd70d
#
_entry.id   3fd283bf05b6c582c5f7555fb98dd70d
#
_cell.length_a   1.000
_cell.length_b   1.000
_cell.length_c   1.000
_cell.angle_alpha   90.00
_cell.angle_beta   90.00
_cell.angle_gamma   90.00
#
_symmetry.space_group_name_H-M   'P 1'
#
loop_
_entity.id
_entity.type
_entity.pdbx_description
1 polymer ?
#
loop_
_entity_poly.entity_id
_entity_poly.type
_entity_poly.pdbx_seq_one_letter_code
_entity_poly.pdbx_strand_id
1 'polypeptide(L)'
;MARYPQMSDYPAHLARWHVMLNIGQSADLARFYRFTWEWTPNLGTDLLIGPLAGLFGLEAAGRLLVIAIPALLGLSFIAADYALNRRIGPGAILALVTVWSPSLLLGFLNFSLAEALAFFAFALWIRLAGKPWRSALFLPIAPLVWLCHLSGWGILGVLVFGYEWSLRKGASGFWRATLATWPLWPPAALLLFFGAGASGALTYGSGAVMDKLSNWVMGLRDQIAVLDLLITAQLVVVPLIAWGRGLVDGRIGLAAVMLMILTFAMPRHLSGGDFADYRLVPVALAAACLAVRLPQLAGRRLALAMTLAAVPFAARLAVTTAAWDRDSRETTAMLGALDRIPQGAVVAGAWAYHESDWQQPPFSHLVAYATVRRDALTNAHFAVPGLHMLQLARPDPGFVDPEQRITVPHGAPVDLTRFAPAARAQYLWFIGDPAPSHLPAGAVITFRTDHSLMARLANPVVPR
;
A
#
# COMPACT_ATOMS: atom_id res chain seq x y z
N MET A 1 4.87 15.47 -12.61
CA MET A 1 4.54 14.61 -11.47
C MET A 1 3.54 15.33 -10.58
N ALA A 2 2.48 14.67 -10.15
CA ALA A 2 1.45 15.28 -9.33
C ALA A 2 2.05 15.89 -8.04
N ARG A 3 1.62 17.10 -7.69
CA ARG A 3 2.06 17.77 -6.46
C ARG A 3 1.64 17.02 -5.21
N TYR A 4 0.44 16.46 -5.25
CA TYR A 4 -0.14 15.64 -4.18
C TYR A 4 -0.32 14.22 -4.70
N PRO A 5 0.36 13.21 -4.13
CA PRO A 5 0.14 11.82 -4.47
C PRO A 5 -1.31 11.39 -4.18
N GLN A 6 -1.94 10.71 -5.12
CA GLN A 6 -3.34 10.27 -5.02
C GLN A 6 -3.44 8.81 -4.57
N MET A 7 -2.74 8.49 -3.48
CA MET A 7 -2.87 7.21 -2.79
C MET A 7 -3.81 7.38 -1.60
N SER A 8 -4.74 6.42 -1.42
CA SER A 8 -5.81 6.52 -0.41
C SER A 8 -5.29 6.84 0.99
N ASP A 9 -4.27 6.11 1.45
CA ASP A 9 -3.76 6.23 2.82
C ASP A 9 -2.64 7.27 2.99
N TYR A 10 -2.14 7.84 1.88
CA TYR A 10 -0.99 8.73 1.93
C TYR A 10 -1.19 9.97 2.83
N PRO A 11 -2.34 10.68 2.81
CA PRO A 11 -2.53 11.81 3.71
C PRO A 11 -2.54 11.41 5.19
N ALA A 12 -3.09 10.23 5.53
CA ALA A 12 -3.07 9.71 6.89
C ALA A 12 -1.64 9.32 7.34
N HIS A 13 -0.83 8.73 6.45
CA HIS A 13 0.58 8.50 6.71
C HIS A 13 1.33 9.82 6.95
N LEU A 14 1.09 10.82 6.11
CA LEU A 14 1.74 12.12 6.24
C LEU A 14 1.41 12.79 7.59
N ALA A 15 0.15 12.72 8.02
CA ALA A 15 -0.30 13.23 9.30
C ALA A 15 0.31 12.44 10.48
N ARG A 16 0.38 11.12 10.39
CA ARG A 16 1.04 10.28 11.40
C ARG A 16 2.52 10.63 11.53
N TRP A 17 3.22 10.81 10.42
CA TRP A 17 4.61 11.26 10.43
C TRP A 17 4.78 12.67 10.97
N HIS A 18 3.83 13.58 10.67
CA HIS A 18 3.83 14.93 11.25
C HIS A 18 3.72 14.88 12.76
N VAL A 19 2.77 14.12 13.30
CA VAL A 19 2.63 13.93 14.76
C VAL A 19 3.90 13.30 15.35
N MET A 20 4.40 12.22 14.76
CA MET A 20 5.62 11.52 15.20
C MET A 20 6.82 12.46 15.35
N LEU A 21 6.99 13.38 14.39
CA LEU A 21 8.17 14.26 14.36
C LEU A 21 8.00 15.54 15.21
N ASN A 22 6.76 15.98 15.44
CA ASN A 22 6.50 17.32 16.02
C ASN A 22 5.72 17.31 17.33
N ILE A 23 5.26 16.17 17.84
CA ILE A 23 4.44 16.08 19.06
C ILE A 23 5.14 16.67 20.30
N GLY A 24 6.46 16.57 20.36
CA GLY A 24 7.26 17.17 21.45
C GLY A 24 7.44 18.70 21.36
N GLN A 25 7.03 19.33 20.26
CA GLN A 25 7.21 20.75 19.98
C GLN A 25 5.90 21.50 19.84
N SER A 26 4.78 20.80 19.59
CA SER A 26 3.44 21.37 19.43
C SER A 26 2.55 21.01 20.62
N ALA A 27 2.10 22.04 21.35
CA ALA A 27 1.13 21.87 22.44
C ALA A 27 -0.23 21.33 21.93
N ASP A 28 -0.63 21.70 20.70
CA ASP A 28 -1.87 21.23 20.09
C ASP A 28 -1.79 19.75 19.75
N LEU A 29 -0.68 19.31 19.14
CA LEU A 29 -0.48 17.88 18.87
C LEU A 29 -0.44 17.06 20.17
N ALA A 30 0.26 17.54 21.19
CA ALA A 30 0.35 16.85 22.49
C ALA A 30 -1.01 16.81 23.23
N ARG A 31 -1.89 17.78 22.99
CA ARG A 31 -3.27 17.81 23.52
C ARG A 31 -4.14 16.72 22.88
N PHE A 32 -3.98 16.48 21.57
CA PHE A 32 -4.86 15.60 20.80
C PHE A 32 -4.34 14.19 20.65
N TYR A 33 -3.03 14.02 20.56
CA TYR A 33 -2.40 12.75 20.17
C TYR A 33 -1.39 12.26 21.20
N ARG A 34 -1.12 10.96 21.12
CA ARG A 34 0.03 10.29 21.72
C ARG A 34 0.73 9.50 20.64
N PHE A 35 2.04 9.41 20.71
CA PHE A 35 2.83 8.59 19.81
C PHE A 35 3.79 7.74 20.63
N THR A 36 3.64 6.41 20.53
CA THR A 36 4.50 5.46 21.25
C THR A 36 5.23 4.59 20.24
N TRP A 37 6.56 4.64 20.24
CA TRP A 37 7.36 3.78 19.39
C TRP A 37 7.22 2.33 19.82
N GLU A 38 6.90 1.47 18.88
CA GLU A 38 6.85 0.02 19.05
C GLU A 38 7.64 -0.65 17.93
N TRP A 39 8.41 -1.68 18.28
CA TRP A 39 9.11 -2.49 17.30
C TRP A 39 8.14 -3.50 16.67
N THR A 40 7.54 -3.11 15.57
CA THR A 40 6.57 -3.91 14.83
C THR A 40 7.06 -4.18 13.40
N PRO A 41 6.62 -5.26 12.75
CA PRO A 41 7.00 -5.54 11.36
C PRO A 41 6.22 -4.68 10.36
N ASN A 42 6.25 -3.36 10.51
CA ASN A 42 5.59 -2.37 9.66
C ASN A 42 6.21 -0.97 9.81
N LEU A 43 7.55 -0.87 9.90
CA LEU A 43 8.26 0.37 10.20
C LEU A 43 9.07 0.94 9.02
N GLY A 44 9.07 0.31 7.84
CA GLY A 44 9.98 0.68 6.76
C GLY A 44 10.05 2.16 6.45
N THR A 45 8.91 2.78 6.14
CA THR A 45 8.85 4.21 5.82
C THR A 45 8.95 5.11 7.04
N ASP A 46 8.55 4.63 8.23
CA ASP A 46 8.64 5.40 9.47
C ASP A 46 10.09 5.64 9.89
N LEU A 47 10.96 4.67 9.64
CA LEU A 47 12.40 4.81 9.90
C LEU A 47 13.09 5.73 8.89
N LEU A 48 12.57 5.80 7.65
CA LEU A 48 13.15 6.61 6.58
C LEU A 48 12.69 8.07 6.61
N ILE A 49 11.44 8.32 7.05
CA ILE A 49 10.83 9.64 6.91
C ILE A 49 11.52 10.71 7.77
N GLY A 50 11.98 10.37 8.98
CA GLY A 50 12.63 11.33 9.87
C GLY A 50 13.88 11.98 9.25
N PRO A 51 14.90 11.20 8.85
CA PRO A 51 16.08 11.73 8.15
C PRO A 51 15.73 12.50 6.87
N LEU A 52 14.79 11.99 6.07
CA LEU A 52 14.38 12.64 4.82
C LEU A 52 13.64 13.97 5.08
N ALA A 53 12.78 14.01 6.08
CA ALA A 53 12.05 15.22 6.44
C ALA A 53 12.99 16.32 6.98
N GLY A 54 14.05 15.93 7.69
CA GLY A 54 15.10 16.85 8.14
C GLY A 54 15.86 17.51 7.00
N LEU A 55 15.97 16.83 5.84
CA LEU A 55 16.69 17.35 4.68
C LEU A 55 15.76 18.14 3.73
N PHE A 56 14.54 17.68 3.50
CA PHE A 56 13.66 18.17 2.42
C PHE A 56 12.33 18.76 2.92
N GLY A 57 12.05 18.67 4.22
CA GLY A 57 10.73 18.92 4.78
C GLY A 57 9.77 17.73 4.55
N LEU A 58 8.76 17.61 5.41
CA LEU A 58 7.91 16.41 5.50
C LEU A 58 7.16 16.08 4.20
N GLU A 59 6.47 17.06 3.60
CA GLU A 59 5.68 16.80 2.38
C GLU A 59 6.57 16.43 1.17
N ALA A 60 7.78 17.01 1.08
CA ALA A 60 8.72 16.66 0.01
C ALA A 60 9.35 15.27 0.25
N ALA A 61 9.68 14.95 1.50
CA ALA A 61 10.18 13.63 1.88
C ALA A 61 9.14 12.53 1.62
N GLY A 62 7.88 12.76 1.97
CA GLY A 62 6.78 11.85 1.66
C GLY A 62 6.62 11.61 0.16
N ARG A 63 6.67 12.69 -0.66
CA ARG A 63 6.65 12.56 -2.13
C ARG A 63 7.84 11.77 -2.66
N LEU A 64 9.04 11.98 -2.10
CA LEU A 64 10.23 11.22 -2.49
C LEU A 64 10.03 9.72 -2.25
N LEU A 65 9.44 9.31 -1.12
CA LEU A 65 9.13 7.91 -0.84
C LEU A 65 8.13 7.33 -1.85
N VAL A 66 7.07 8.08 -2.18
CA VAL A 66 6.06 7.68 -3.19
C VAL A 66 6.67 7.48 -4.58
N ILE A 67 7.74 8.19 -4.91
CA ILE A 67 8.46 8.03 -6.18
C ILE A 67 9.48 6.88 -6.09
N ALA A 68 10.24 6.83 -5.01
CA ALA A 68 11.33 5.89 -4.86
C ALA A 68 10.83 4.44 -4.74
N ILE A 69 9.73 4.20 -4.03
CA ILE A 69 9.21 2.85 -3.79
C ILE A 69 8.86 2.12 -5.09
N PRO A 70 8.00 2.66 -6.00
CA PRO A 70 7.71 1.98 -7.26
C PRO A 70 8.94 1.85 -8.16
N ALA A 71 9.85 2.81 -8.16
CA ALA A 71 11.10 2.71 -8.90
C ALA A 71 11.98 1.56 -8.38
N LEU A 72 12.13 1.44 -7.06
CA LEU A 72 12.86 0.34 -6.43
C LEU A 72 12.18 -1.00 -6.72
N LEU A 73 10.85 -1.08 -6.67
CA LEU A 73 10.11 -2.30 -6.97
C LEU A 73 10.35 -2.74 -8.43
N GLY A 74 10.24 -1.84 -9.39
CA GLY A 74 10.54 -2.16 -10.79
C GLY A 74 12.00 -2.60 -10.99
N LEU A 75 12.96 -1.89 -10.37
CA LEU A 75 14.37 -2.27 -10.42
C LEU A 75 14.64 -3.62 -9.76
N SER A 76 13.90 -4.00 -8.72
CA SER A 76 14.05 -5.29 -8.05
C SER A 76 13.62 -6.46 -8.95
N PHE A 77 12.58 -6.30 -9.76
CA PHE A 77 12.18 -7.30 -10.77
C PHE A 77 13.25 -7.47 -11.85
N ILE A 78 13.81 -6.37 -12.33
CA ILE A 78 14.93 -6.41 -13.29
C ILE A 78 16.16 -7.11 -12.67
N ALA A 79 16.48 -6.80 -11.41
CA ALA A 79 17.60 -7.43 -10.70
C ALA A 79 17.38 -8.94 -10.51
N ALA A 80 16.15 -9.36 -10.15
CA ALA A 80 15.80 -10.77 -9.99
C ALA A 80 15.92 -11.54 -11.31
N ASP A 81 15.40 -10.99 -12.41
CA ASP A 81 15.53 -11.62 -13.73
C ASP A 81 16.99 -11.71 -14.19
N TYR A 82 17.77 -10.62 -14.01
CA TYR A 82 19.19 -10.62 -14.33
C TYR A 82 19.98 -11.61 -13.46
N ALA A 83 19.62 -11.77 -12.19
CA ALA A 83 20.26 -12.77 -11.33
C ALA A 83 19.98 -14.20 -11.82
N LEU A 84 18.74 -14.48 -12.24
CA LEU A 84 18.32 -15.77 -12.77
C LEU A 84 18.93 -16.08 -14.14
N ASN A 85 18.95 -15.12 -15.06
CA ASN A 85 19.11 -15.36 -16.50
C ASN A 85 20.34 -14.70 -17.13
N ARG A 86 21.06 -13.83 -16.38
CA ARG A 86 22.19 -13.01 -16.87
C ARG A 86 21.84 -12.09 -18.05
N ARG A 87 20.57 -11.86 -18.25
CA ARG A 87 19.99 -10.94 -19.23
C ARG A 87 18.62 -10.51 -18.76
N ILE A 88 18.13 -9.38 -19.26
CA ILE A 88 16.78 -8.92 -19.01
C ILE A 88 15.87 -9.50 -20.10
N GLY A 89 14.80 -10.19 -19.71
CA GLY A 89 13.83 -10.81 -20.60
C GLY A 89 12.51 -10.04 -20.66
N PRO A 90 11.66 -10.35 -21.67
CA PRO A 90 10.33 -9.74 -21.79
C PRO A 90 9.43 -9.99 -20.56
N GLY A 91 9.63 -11.12 -19.85
CA GLY A 91 8.88 -11.41 -18.62
C GLY A 91 9.11 -10.38 -17.51
N ALA A 92 10.38 -9.92 -17.35
CA ALA A 92 10.68 -8.86 -16.38
C ALA A 92 10.05 -7.52 -16.76
N ILE A 93 10.02 -7.19 -18.05
CA ILE A 93 9.36 -5.96 -18.52
C ILE A 93 7.85 -6.05 -18.33
N LEU A 94 7.25 -7.21 -18.58
CA LEU A 94 5.83 -7.43 -18.33
C LEU A 94 5.49 -7.34 -16.83
N ALA A 95 6.36 -7.82 -15.94
CA ALA A 95 6.20 -7.72 -14.50
C ALA A 95 6.13 -6.25 -14.01
N LEU A 96 6.74 -5.29 -14.72
CA LEU A 96 6.67 -3.86 -14.34
C LEU A 96 5.23 -3.32 -14.27
N VAL A 97 4.29 -3.95 -14.96
CA VAL A 97 2.87 -3.57 -14.90
C VAL A 97 2.32 -3.64 -13.47
N THR A 98 2.80 -4.58 -12.65
CA THR A 98 2.37 -4.77 -11.27
C THR A 98 2.92 -3.75 -10.29
N VAL A 99 3.87 -2.91 -10.70
CA VAL A 99 4.46 -1.86 -9.85
C VAL A 99 3.39 -0.88 -9.35
N TRP A 100 2.46 -0.49 -10.23
CA TRP A 100 1.31 0.35 -9.88
C TRP A 100 0.11 -0.54 -9.50
N SER A 101 0.34 -1.45 -8.56
CA SER A 101 -0.69 -2.34 -8.04
C SER A 101 -1.67 -1.61 -7.13
N PRO A 102 -2.87 -2.19 -6.91
CA PRO A 102 -3.81 -1.67 -5.91
C PRO A 102 -3.19 -1.51 -4.53
N SER A 103 -2.24 -2.36 -4.13
CA SER A 103 -1.55 -2.25 -2.85
C SER A 103 -0.78 -0.93 -2.73
N LEU A 104 -0.07 -0.52 -3.78
CA LEU A 104 0.63 0.76 -3.81
C LEU A 104 -0.37 1.93 -3.90
N LEU A 105 -1.40 1.82 -4.74
CA LEU A 105 -2.41 2.86 -4.94
C LEU A 105 -3.27 3.11 -3.69
N LEU A 106 -3.52 2.08 -2.90
CA LEU A 106 -4.14 2.21 -1.57
C LEU A 106 -3.20 2.89 -0.55
N GLY A 107 -1.90 2.93 -0.80
CA GLY A 107 -0.93 3.59 0.08
C GLY A 107 -0.19 2.63 1.02
N PHE A 108 -0.17 1.32 0.75
CA PHE A 108 0.57 0.34 1.56
C PHE A 108 2.08 0.44 1.33
N LEU A 109 2.64 1.61 1.70
CA LEU A 109 4.02 1.99 1.39
C LEU A 109 5.05 1.04 2.01
N ASN A 110 4.86 0.65 3.27
CA ASN A 110 5.76 -0.30 3.95
C ASN A 110 5.74 -1.67 3.27
N PHE A 111 4.56 -2.16 2.85
CA PHE A 111 4.42 -3.40 2.11
C PHE A 111 5.17 -3.33 0.78
N SER A 112 4.92 -2.30 -0.03
CA SER A 112 5.53 -2.16 -1.37
C SER A 112 7.05 -1.98 -1.30
N LEU A 113 7.55 -1.27 -0.29
CA LEU A 113 8.99 -1.18 -0.02
C LEU A 113 9.58 -2.53 0.36
N ALA A 114 8.91 -3.28 1.25
CA ALA A 114 9.37 -4.60 1.67
C ALA A 114 9.30 -5.64 0.53
N GLU A 115 8.32 -5.53 -0.37
CA GLU A 115 8.26 -6.31 -1.62
C GLU A 115 9.50 -6.04 -2.49
N ALA A 116 9.85 -4.79 -2.72
CA ALA A 116 11.05 -4.42 -3.47
C ALA A 116 12.32 -4.99 -2.81
N LEU A 117 12.44 -4.86 -1.49
CA LEU A 117 13.56 -5.42 -0.73
C LEU A 117 13.60 -6.95 -0.81
N ALA A 118 12.45 -7.63 -0.81
CA ALA A 118 12.35 -9.07 -0.94
C ALA A 118 12.89 -9.56 -2.30
N PHE A 119 12.51 -8.91 -3.41
CA PHE A 119 13.02 -9.27 -4.74
C PHE A 119 14.50 -8.90 -4.91
N PHE A 120 15.00 -7.79 -4.37
CA PHE A 120 16.43 -7.49 -4.33
C PHE A 120 17.21 -8.52 -3.51
N ALA A 121 16.72 -8.87 -2.32
CA ALA A 121 17.31 -9.90 -1.47
C ALA A 121 17.30 -11.27 -2.17
N PHE A 122 16.22 -11.61 -2.88
CA PHE A 122 16.16 -12.82 -3.70
C PHE A 122 17.21 -12.81 -4.82
N ALA A 123 17.36 -11.70 -5.55
CA ALA A 123 18.40 -11.55 -6.55
C ALA A 123 19.80 -11.74 -5.95
N LEU A 124 20.03 -11.16 -4.77
CA LEU A 124 21.29 -11.31 -4.04
C LEU A 124 21.52 -12.75 -3.58
N TRP A 125 20.47 -13.44 -3.11
CA TRP A 125 20.54 -14.86 -2.73
C TRP A 125 21.06 -15.74 -3.86
N ILE A 126 20.51 -15.52 -5.07
CA ILE A 126 20.94 -16.24 -6.29
C ILE A 126 22.40 -15.91 -6.65
N ARG A 127 22.76 -14.63 -6.60
CA ARG A 127 24.12 -14.17 -6.97
C ARG A 127 25.20 -14.70 -6.04
N LEU A 128 24.85 -14.96 -4.80
CA LEU A 128 25.73 -15.51 -3.77
C LEU A 128 25.67 -17.04 -3.64
N ALA A 129 25.02 -17.73 -4.59
CA ALA A 129 24.99 -19.18 -4.59
C ALA A 129 26.44 -19.76 -4.55
N GLY A 130 26.68 -20.69 -3.62
CA GLY A 130 28.00 -21.29 -3.39
C GLY A 130 28.98 -20.44 -2.58
N LYS A 131 28.64 -19.22 -2.16
CA LYS A 131 29.51 -18.43 -1.27
C LYS A 131 29.25 -18.82 0.19
N PRO A 132 30.32 -19.13 0.98
CA PRO A 132 30.14 -19.61 2.36
C PRO A 132 29.53 -18.55 3.30
N TRP A 133 29.79 -17.28 3.02
CA TRP A 133 29.27 -16.14 3.81
C TRP A 133 27.84 -15.71 3.44
N ARG A 134 27.18 -16.35 2.44
CA ARG A 134 25.79 -16.04 2.07
C ARG A 134 24.86 -16.10 3.29
N SER A 135 24.96 -17.17 4.09
CA SER A 135 24.13 -17.34 5.29
C SER A 135 24.34 -16.23 6.31
N ALA A 136 25.59 -15.85 6.57
CA ALA A 136 25.93 -14.79 7.51
C ALA A 136 25.35 -13.43 7.09
N LEU A 137 25.36 -13.14 5.78
CA LEU A 137 24.78 -11.89 5.26
C LEU A 137 23.26 -11.86 5.38
N PHE A 138 22.58 -12.99 5.22
CA PHE A 138 21.13 -13.04 5.26
C PHE A 138 20.55 -13.05 6.69
N LEU A 139 21.34 -13.33 7.71
CA LEU A 139 20.94 -13.16 9.11
C LEU A 139 20.48 -11.74 9.46
N PRO A 140 21.16 -10.64 9.06
CA PRO A 140 20.64 -9.29 9.25
C PRO A 140 19.65 -8.85 8.15
N ILE A 141 19.75 -9.34 6.91
CA ILE A 141 18.84 -8.95 5.83
C ILE A 141 17.40 -9.38 6.11
N ALA A 142 17.20 -10.61 6.60
CA ALA A 142 15.85 -11.11 6.87
C ALA A 142 15.10 -10.31 7.94
N PRO A 143 15.70 -9.96 9.11
CA PRO A 143 15.11 -9.03 10.07
C PRO A 143 14.84 -7.64 9.50
N LEU A 144 15.71 -7.10 8.65
CA LEU A 144 15.48 -5.79 8.02
C LEU A 144 14.26 -5.81 7.09
N VAL A 145 14.10 -6.85 6.26
CA VAL A 145 12.91 -7.00 5.41
C VAL A 145 11.66 -7.21 6.26
N TRP A 146 11.75 -8.00 7.33
CA TRP A 146 10.66 -8.21 8.28
C TRP A 146 10.26 -6.92 9.00
N LEU A 147 11.23 -6.13 9.48
CA LEU A 147 11.00 -4.85 10.15
C LEU A 147 10.30 -3.85 9.21
N CYS A 148 10.65 -3.89 7.92
CA CYS A 148 9.98 -3.08 6.91
C CYS A 148 8.51 -3.47 6.78
N HIS A 149 8.21 -4.77 6.56
CA HIS A 149 6.86 -5.32 6.57
C HIS A 149 6.87 -6.85 6.65
N LEU A 150 6.02 -7.42 7.52
CA LEU A 150 5.89 -8.87 7.73
C LEU A 150 5.72 -9.65 6.41
N SER A 151 4.82 -9.21 5.53
CA SER A 151 4.54 -9.89 4.27
C SER A 151 5.75 -9.88 3.32
N GLY A 152 6.59 -8.83 3.34
CA GLY A 152 7.81 -8.80 2.54
C GLY A 152 8.79 -9.91 2.93
N TRP A 153 8.94 -10.15 4.24
CA TRP A 153 9.73 -11.30 4.72
C TRP A 153 9.11 -12.64 4.29
N GLY A 154 7.78 -12.78 4.36
CA GLY A 154 7.07 -13.96 3.85
C GLY A 154 7.31 -14.18 2.34
N ILE A 155 7.21 -13.13 1.53
CA ILE A 155 7.51 -13.16 0.09
C ILE A 155 8.95 -13.62 -0.15
N LEU A 156 9.94 -13.05 0.55
CA LEU A 156 11.34 -13.47 0.47
C LEU A 156 11.49 -14.95 0.81
N GLY A 157 10.83 -15.42 1.86
CA GLY A 157 10.84 -16.84 2.27
C GLY A 157 10.32 -17.75 1.16
N VAL A 158 9.18 -17.41 0.53
CA VAL A 158 8.60 -18.17 -0.57
C VAL A 158 9.50 -18.17 -1.80
N LEU A 159 10.04 -17.01 -2.20
CA LEU A 159 10.94 -16.88 -3.35
C LEU A 159 12.21 -17.75 -3.16
N VAL A 160 12.86 -17.64 -2.01
CA VAL A 160 14.08 -18.39 -1.71
C VAL A 160 13.77 -19.88 -1.57
N PHE A 161 12.71 -20.26 -0.87
CA PHE A 161 12.33 -21.66 -0.72
C PHE A 161 11.99 -22.30 -2.07
N GLY A 162 11.19 -21.63 -2.90
CA GLY A 162 10.85 -22.11 -4.24
C GLY A 162 12.09 -22.30 -5.12
N TYR A 163 13.03 -21.35 -5.07
CA TYR A 163 14.32 -21.46 -5.74
C TYR A 163 15.13 -22.67 -5.25
N GLU A 164 15.33 -22.80 -3.96
CA GLU A 164 16.13 -23.88 -3.38
C GLU A 164 15.47 -25.27 -3.60
N TRP A 165 14.14 -25.34 -3.57
CA TRP A 165 13.43 -26.60 -3.85
C TRP A 165 13.49 -26.97 -5.33
N SER A 166 13.36 -26.02 -6.24
CA SER A 166 13.47 -26.26 -7.69
C SER A 166 14.80 -26.88 -8.14
N LEU A 167 15.87 -26.61 -7.37
CA LEU A 167 17.21 -27.14 -7.62
C LEU A 167 17.40 -28.58 -7.07
N ARG A 168 16.42 -29.09 -6.32
CA ARG A 168 16.50 -30.38 -5.62
C ARG A 168 15.35 -31.26 -6.03
N LYS A 169 15.56 -32.57 -6.08
CA LYS A 169 14.52 -33.53 -6.49
C LYS A 169 14.06 -34.41 -5.31
N GLY A 170 12.80 -34.85 -5.38
CA GLY A 170 12.21 -35.79 -4.44
C GLY A 170 11.89 -35.20 -3.06
N ALA A 171 11.34 -36.05 -2.16
CA ALA A 171 10.94 -35.65 -0.82
C ALA A 171 12.10 -35.13 0.04
N SER A 172 13.30 -35.73 -0.10
CA SER A 172 14.51 -35.23 0.57
C SER A 172 14.91 -33.83 0.07
N GLY A 173 14.54 -33.47 -1.16
CA GLY A 173 14.75 -32.14 -1.73
C GLY A 173 13.96 -31.06 -1.03
N PHE A 174 12.72 -31.35 -0.63
CA PHE A 174 11.87 -30.44 0.16
C PHE A 174 12.55 -30.07 1.49
N TRP A 175 12.95 -31.07 2.28
CA TRP A 175 13.59 -30.84 3.59
C TRP A 175 14.93 -30.12 3.47
N ARG A 176 15.73 -30.45 2.44
CA ARG A 176 16.99 -29.75 2.17
C ARG A 176 16.76 -28.30 1.75
N ALA A 177 15.71 -28.02 1.00
CA ALA A 177 15.32 -26.65 0.64
C ALA A 177 14.88 -25.87 1.89
N THR A 178 14.03 -26.48 2.74
CA THR A 178 13.62 -25.88 4.02
C THR A 178 14.85 -25.54 4.87
N LEU A 179 15.76 -26.49 5.06
CA LEU A 179 16.99 -26.24 5.82
C LEU A 179 17.88 -25.18 5.17
N ALA A 180 17.94 -25.08 3.84
CA ALA A 180 18.72 -24.05 3.18
C ALA A 180 18.20 -22.63 3.47
N THR A 181 16.93 -22.47 3.82
CA THR A 181 16.32 -21.15 4.16
C THR A 181 16.56 -20.72 5.61
N TRP A 182 17.30 -21.51 6.43
CA TRP A 182 17.50 -21.22 7.86
C TRP A 182 17.98 -19.77 8.16
N PRO A 183 18.81 -19.09 7.29
CA PRO A 183 19.21 -17.72 7.58
C PRO A 183 18.05 -16.69 7.54
N LEU A 184 16.89 -17.12 7.01
CA LEU A 184 15.69 -16.28 6.95
C LEU A 184 14.77 -16.52 8.17
N TRP A 185 15.09 -17.44 9.08
CA TRP A 185 14.20 -17.79 10.20
C TRP A 185 14.24 -16.87 11.42
N PRO A 186 15.31 -16.07 11.70
CA PRO A 186 15.35 -15.23 12.89
C PRO A 186 14.08 -14.38 13.12
N PRO A 187 13.44 -13.79 12.09
CA PRO A 187 12.18 -13.08 12.31
C PRO A 187 11.04 -13.93 12.86
N ALA A 188 11.01 -15.24 12.59
CA ALA A 188 10.00 -16.13 13.17
C ALA A 188 10.13 -16.22 14.70
N ALA A 189 11.36 -16.19 15.22
CA ALA A 189 11.60 -16.11 16.66
C ALA A 189 11.18 -14.73 17.21
N LEU A 190 11.41 -13.65 16.47
CA LEU A 190 10.99 -12.30 16.87
C LEU A 190 9.46 -12.19 16.99
N LEU A 191 8.68 -12.90 16.17
CA LEU A 191 7.23 -12.93 16.26
C LEU A 191 6.73 -13.47 17.61
N LEU A 192 7.48 -14.36 18.26
CA LEU A 192 7.15 -14.88 19.60
C LEU A 192 7.25 -13.80 20.68
N PHE A 193 8.12 -12.82 20.49
CA PHE A 193 8.35 -11.73 21.44
C PHE A 193 7.53 -10.47 21.13
N PHE A 194 7.30 -10.17 19.85
CA PHE A 194 6.64 -8.94 19.38
C PHE A 194 5.22 -9.19 18.85
N GLY A 195 4.81 -10.42 18.65
CA GLY A 195 3.48 -10.79 18.12
C GLY A 195 2.35 -10.76 19.13
N ALA A 196 2.66 -10.69 20.43
CA ALA A 196 1.67 -10.77 21.50
C ALA A 196 0.74 -9.54 21.64
N GLY A 197 1.08 -8.41 21.00
CA GLY A 197 0.27 -7.19 21.03
C GLY A 197 -0.76 -7.06 19.90
N ALA A 198 -0.63 -7.83 18.83
CA ALA A 198 -1.54 -7.78 17.69
C ALA A 198 -2.77 -8.69 17.96
N SER A 199 -3.72 -8.21 18.74
CA SER A 199 -4.99 -8.89 19.04
C SER A 199 -5.99 -8.89 17.88
N GLY A 200 -5.51 -8.75 16.64
CA GLY A 200 -6.33 -8.82 15.44
C GLY A 200 -6.77 -10.26 15.14
N ALA A 201 -8.08 -10.49 15.10
CA ALA A 201 -8.63 -11.79 14.70
C ALA A 201 -8.18 -12.15 13.28
N LEU A 202 -7.85 -13.43 13.05
CA LEU A 202 -7.70 -13.99 11.72
C LEU A 202 -9.10 -14.15 11.12
N THR A 203 -9.46 -13.38 10.10
CA THR A 203 -10.77 -13.52 9.46
C THR A 203 -10.67 -13.56 7.95
N TYR A 204 -11.49 -14.41 7.35
CA TYR A 204 -11.61 -14.55 5.90
C TYR A 204 -12.72 -13.67 5.31
N GLY A 205 -13.52 -13.01 6.16
CA GLY A 205 -14.73 -12.30 5.73
C GLY A 205 -15.92 -13.23 5.51
N SER A 206 -17.12 -12.67 5.37
CA SER A 206 -18.37 -13.43 5.19
C SER A 206 -18.52 -14.03 3.78
N GLY A 207 -17.86 -13.45 2.78
CA GLY A 207 -17.91 -13.86 1.38
C GLY A 207 -16.60 -14.51 0.87
N ALA A 208 -15.87 -15.22 1.73
CA ALA A 208 -14.46 -15.61 1.51
C ALA A 208 -14.12 -16.11 0.09
N VAL A 209 -14.90 -17.00 -0.50
CA VAL A 209 -14.62 -17.52 -1.86
C VAL A 209 -14.81 -16.45 -2.92
N MET A 210 -15.92 -15.70 -2.85
CA MET A 210 -16.21 -14.64 -3.82
C MET A 210 -15.22 -13.48 -3.68
N ASP A 211 -14.83 -13.13 -2.45
CA ASP A 211 -13.80 -12.12 -2.18
C ASP A 211 -12.46 -12.51 -2.81
N LYS A 212 -12.06 -13.79 -2.71
CA LYS A 212 -10.83 -14.30 -3.35
C LYS A 212 -10.86 -14.18 -4.87
N LEU A 213 -11.98 -14.56 -5.49
CA LEU A 213 -12.16 -14.42 -6.94
C LEU A 213 -12.17 -12.94 -7.36
N SER A 214 -12.84 -12.10 -6.61
CA SER A 214 -12.86 -10.65 -6.82
C SER A 214 -11.47 -10.04 -6.71
N ASN A 215 -10.65 -10.48 -5.77
CA ASN A 215 -9.26 -10.04 -5.63
C ASN A 215 -8.44 -10.29 -6.90
N TRP A 216 -8.67 -11.43 -7.59
CA TRP A 216 -8.00 -11.74 -8.85
C TRP A 216 -8.51 -10.88 -10.00
N VAL A 217 -9.82 -10.64 -10.08
CA VAL A 217 -10.43 -9.74 -11.07
C VAL A 217 -9.93 -8.30 -10.87
N MET A 218 -9.84 -7.86 -9.63
CA MET A 218 -9.38 -6.52 -9.24
C MET A 218 -7.86 -6.40 -9.04
N GLY A 219 -7.09 -7.43 -9.42
CA GLY A 219 -5.65 -7.53 -9.13
C GLY A 219 -4.79 -6.38 -9.66
N LEU A 220 -5.28 -5.65 -10.66
CA LEU A 220 -4.67 -4.43 -11.20
C LEU A 220 -5.66 -3.26 -11.26
N ARG A 221 -6.73 -3.27 -10.44
CA ARG A 221 -7.71 -2.18 -10.39
C ARG A 221 -7.03 -0.82 -10.20
N ASP A 222 -7.34 0.11 -11.12
CA ASP A 222 -6.84 1.49 -11.06
C ASP A 222 -7.90 2.46 -11.63
N GLN A 223 -7.80 2.91 -12.88
CA GLN A 223 -8.64 3.96 -13.45
C GLN A 223 -9.68 3.46 -14.45
N ILE A 224 -9.33 2.50 -15.31
CA ILE A 224 -10.14 2.07 -16.43
C ILE A 224 -10.34 0.56 -16.37
N ALA A 225 -11.56 0.12 -16.03
CA ALA A 225 -11.88 -1.31 -15.83
C ALA A 225 -11.46 -2.19 -17.02
N VAL A 226 -11.82 -1.81 -18.25
CA VAL A 226 -11.49 -2.60 -19.45
C VAL A 226 -9.99 -2.74 -19.63
N LEU A 227 -9.22 -1.66 -19.45
CA LEU A 227 -7.76 -1.68 -19.56
C LEU A 227 -7.15 -2.59 -18.50
N ASP A 228 -7.57 -2.42 -17.24
CA ASP A 228 -7.06 -3.16 -16.10
C ASP A 228 -7.37 -4.65 -16.21
N LEU A 229 -8.58 -5.02 -16.65
CA LEU A 229 -8.99 -6.41 -16.86
C LEU A 229 -8.24 -7.07 -18.02
N LEU A 230 -8.07 -6.38 -19.15
CA LEU A 230 -7.31 -6.91 -20.29
C LEU A 230 -5.85 -7.15 -19.93
N ILE A 231 -5.25 -6.23 -19.18
CA ILE A 231 -3.87 -6.37 -18.73
C ILE A 231 -3.76 -7.48 -17.67
N THR A 232 -4.69 -7.57 -16.71
CA THR A 232 -4.71 -8.67 -15.75
C THR A 232 -4.81 -10.02 -16.45
N ALA A 233 -5.71 -10.14 -17.43
CA ALA A 233 -5.83 -11.34 -18.26
C ALA A 233 -4.50 -11.65 -18.99
N GLN A 234 -3.82 -10.65 -19.55
CA GLN A 234 -2.51 -10.83 -20.18
C GLN A 234 -1.47 -11.38 -19.21
N LEU A 235 -1.40 -10.84 -17.96
CA LEU A 235 -0.46 -11.30 -16.94
C LEU A 235 -0.74 -12.74 -16.47
N VAL A 236 -1.95 -13.23 -16.65
CA VAL A 236 -2.32 -14.63 -16.38
C VAL A 236 -2.06 -15.51 -17.61
N VAL A 237 -2.53 -15.11 -18.77
CA VAL A 237 -2.51 -15.93 -20.00
C VAL A 237 -1.09 -16.13 -20.53
N VAL A 238 -0.24 -15.10 -20.51
CA VAL A 238 1.14 -15.22 -21.02
C VAL A 238 1.97 -16.26 -20.24
N PRO A 239 2.02 -16.25 -18.89
CA PRO A 239 2.68 -17.31 -18.14
C PRO A 239 2.05 -18.70 -18.34
N LEU A 240 0.74 -18.81 -18.46
CA LEU A 240 0.06 -20.10 -18.73
C LEU A 240 0.44 -20.67 -20.10
N ILE A 241 0.46 -19.85 -21.15
CA ILE A 241 0.95 -20.26 -22.47
C ILE A 241 2.42 -20.67 -22.42
N ALA A 242 3.25 -19.91 -21.72
CA ALA A 242 4.64 -20.23 -21.53
C ALA A 242 4.83 -21.56 -20.79
N TRP A 243 4.01 -21.82 -19.76
CA TRP A 243 4.02 -23.10 -19.04
C TRP A 243 3.62 -24.27 -19.94
N GLY A 244 2.52 -24.17 -20.67
CA GLY A 244 2.08 -25.22 -21.62
C GLY A 244 3.09 -25.51 -22.73
N ARG A 245 4.01 -24.58 -23.01
CA ARG A 245 5.10 -24.73 -23.98
C ARG A 245 6.46 -25.10 -23.38
N GLY A 246 6.54 -25.33 -22.06
CA GLY A 246 7.80 -25.60 -21.39
C GLY A 246 8.76 -24.41 -21.34
N LEU A 247 8.26 -23.18 -21.47
CA LEU A 247 9.02 -21.93 -21.50
C LEU A 247 8.98 -21.21 -20.12
N VAL A 248 8.92 -21.98 -19.04
CA VAL A 248 8.92 -21.46 -17.66
C VAL A 248 10.20 -21.85 -16.95
N ASP A 249 10.78 -20.89 -16.25
CA ASP A 249 11.90 -21.13 -15.34
C ASP A 249 11.37 -21.68 -14.00
N GLY A 250 11.59 -22.95 -13.74
CA GLY A 250 11.16 -23.58 -12.50
C GLY A 250 11.75 -22.97 -11.23
N ARG A 251 12.88 -22.24 -11.35
CA ARG A 251 13.57 -21.63 -10.20
C ARG A 251 12.76 -20.50 -9.53
N ILE A 252 11.93 -19.80 -10.29
CA ILE A 252 10.97 -18.82 -9.77
C ILE A 252 9.52 -19.25 -10.02
N GLY A 253 9.26 -20.10 -11.02
CA GLY A 253 7.93 -20.61 -11.33
C GLY A 253 7.28 -21.35 -10.17
N LEU A 254 8.06 -22.14 -9.41
CA LEU A 254 7.54 -22.81 -8.22
C LEU A 254 7.12 -21.79 -7.13
N ALA A 255 7.91 -20.75 -6.92
CA ALA A 255 7.56 -19.68 -6.01
C ALA A 255 6.29 -18.93 -6.48
N ALA A 256 6.14 -18.69 -7.79
CA ALA A 256 4.92 -18.10 -8.35
C ALA A 256 3.68 -18.94 -8.05
N VAL A 257 3.75 -20.27 -8.25
CA VAL A 257 2.65 -21.17 -7.90
C VAL A 257 2.33 -21.13 -6.41
N MET A 258 3.35 -21.13 -5.55
CA MET A 258 3.16 -21.02 -4.09
C MET A 258 2.50 -19.69 -3.71
N LEU A 259 2.92 -18.58 -4.29
CA LEU A 259 2.30 -17.26 -4.06
C LEU A 259 0.84 -17.27 -4.54
N MET A 260 0.54 -17.87 -5.69
CA MET A 260 -0.84 -18.03 -6.17
C MET A 260 -1.70 -18.82 -5.17
N ILE A 261 -1.20 -19.94 -4.64
CA ILE A 261 -1.89 -20.70 -3.62
C ILE A 261 -2.12 -19.86 -2.36
N LEU A 262 -1.13 -19.09 -1.95
CA LEU A 262 -1.22 -18.23 -0.79
C LEU A 262 -2.27 -17.12 -0.94
N THR A 263 -2.55 -16.60 -2.14
CA THR A 263 -3.64 -15.62 -2.32
C THR A 263 -5.01 -16.18 -1.92
N PHE A 264 -5.21 -17.51 -2.07
CA PHE A 264 -6.44 -18.18 -1.65
C PHE A 264 -6.39 -18.64 -0.19
N ALA A 265 -5.21 -19.06 0.30
CA ALA A 265 -5.03 -19.59 1.64
C ALA A 265 -4.92 -18.51 2.73
N MET A 266 -4.45 -17.32 2.40
CA MET A 266 -4.30 -16.21 3.37
C MET A 266 -5.66 -15.65 3.79
N PRO A 267 -5.85 -15.30 5.06
CA PRO A 267 -7.03 -14.56 5.50
C PRO A 267 -7.01 -13.13 4.93
N ARG A 268 -8.17 -12.49 4.86
CA ARG A 268 -8.29 -11.09 4.49
C ARG A 268 -7.66 -10.18 5.55
N HIS A 269 -8.03 -10.41 6.82
CA HIS A 269 -7.46 -9.69 7.97
C HIS A 269 -6.41 -10.55 8.66
N LEU A 270 -5.21 -10.00 8.83
CA LEU A 270 -4.10 -10.66 9.49
C LEU A 270 -3.40 -9.67 10.42
N SER A 271 -3.38 -9.96 11.72
CA SER A 271 -2.65 -9.16 12.72
C SER A 271 -2.96 -7.65 12.65
N GLY A 272 -4.23 -7.28 12.51
CA GLY A 272 -4.69 -5.90 12.41
C GLY A 272 -4.54 -5.24 11.03
N GLY A 273 -3.93 -5.93 10.05
CA GLY A 273 -3.87 -5.46 8.66
C GLY A 273 -5.03 -5.99 7.83
N ASP A 274 -5.66 -5.14 7.01
CA ASP A 274 -6.67 -5.53 6.04
C ASP A 274 -6.02 -5.88 4.68
N PHE A 275 -6.76 -6.60 3.82
CA PHE A 275 -6.36 -6.98 2.47
C PHE A 275 -5.05 -7.80 2.39
N ALA A 276 -4.72 -8.63 3.40
CA ALA A 276 -3.47 -9.40 3.41
C ALA A 276 -3.37 -10.38 2.22
N ASP A 277 -4.48 -10.96 1.79
CA ASP A 277 -4.62 -11.83 0.62
C ASP A 277 -4.56 -11.05 -0.71
N TYR A 278 -5.27 -9.92 -0.79
CA TYR A 278 -5.33 -9.08 -1.98
C TYR A 278 -3.95 -8.54 -2.38
N ARG A 279 -3.14 -8.16 -1.40
CA ARG A 279 -1.76 -7.67 -1.61
C ARG A 279 -0.87 -8.68 -2.31
N LEU A 280 -1.12 -9.99 -2.15
CA LEU A 280 -0.31 -11.04 -2.76
C LEU A 280 -0.62 -11.28 -4.23
N VAL A 281 -1.78 -10.86 -4.76
CA VAL A 281 -2.16 -11.08 -6.16
C VAL A 281 -1.16 -10.44 -7.13
N PRO A 282 -0.83 -9.13 -7.04
CA PRO A 282 0.18 -8.52 -7.90
C PRO A 282 1.56 -9.17 -7.78
N VAL A 283 1.95 -9.60 -6.57
CA VAL A 283 3.23 -10.28 -6.32
C VAL A 283 3.28 -11.64 -7.04
N ALA A 284 2.19 -12.41 -6.97
CA ALA A 284 2.08 -13.69 -7.67
C ALA A 284 2.14 -13.51 -9.19
N LEU A 285 1.46 -12.49 -9.73
CA LEU A 285 1.49 -12.13 -11.14
C LEU A 285 2.90 -11.70 -11.58
N ALA A 286 3.60 -10.87 -10.79
CA ALA A 286 4.97 -10.47 -11.07
C ALA A 286 5.92 -11.69 -11.11
N ALA A 287 5.84 -12.56 -10.11
CA ALA A 287 6.65 -13.78 -10.05
C ALA A 287 6.36 -14.72 -11.23
N ALA A 288 5.09 -14.85 -11.64
CA ALA A 288 4.69 -15.65 -12.80
C ALA A 288 5.25 -15.05 -14.11
N CYS A 289 5.21 -13.75 -14.28
CA CYS A 289 5.81 -13.07 -15.43
C CYS A 289 7.34 -13.24 -15.46
N LEU A 290 8.02 -13.08 -14.32
CA LEU A 290 9.46 -13.31 -14.20
C LEU A 290 9.86 -14.77 -14.51
N ALA A 291 8.94 -15.72 -14.36
CA ALA A 291 9.18 -17.11 -14.71
C ALA A 291 9.18 -17.36 -16.23
N VAL A 292 8.62 -16.46 -17.05
CA VAL A 292 8.55 -16.62 -18.50
C VAL A 292 9.94 -16.50 -19.11
N ARG A 293 10.40 -17.57 -19.81
CA ARG A 293 11.68 -17.65 -20.49
C ARG A 293 11.51 -17.77 -22.01
N LEU A 294 12.16 -16.88 -22.72
CA LEU A 294 12.20 -16.88 -24.16
C LEU A 294 13.67 -16.92 -24.65
N PRO A 295 14.40 -18.02 -24.40
CA PRO A 295 15.86 -18.09 -24.62
C PRO A 295 16.25 -17.93 -26.08
N GLN A 296 15.36 -18.28 -26.99
CA GLN A 296 15.62 -18.30 -28.43
C GLN A 296 15.43 -16.93 -29.10
N LEU A 297 14.88 -15.94 -28.36
CA LEU A 297 14.68 -14.60 -28.92
C LEU A 297 15.98 -13.80 -28.90
N ALA A 298 16.35 -13.29 -30.09
CA ALA A 298 17.48 -12.40 -30.28
C ALA A 298 17.16 -11.31 -31.30
N GLY A 299 17.97 -10.26 -31.38
CA GLY A 299 17.86 -9.19 -32.35
C GLY A 299 16.45 -8.57 -32.40
N ARG A 300 15.91 -8.39 -33.60
CA ARG A 300 14.60 -7.74 -33.82
C ARG A 300 13.44 -8.45 -33.12
N ARG A 301 13.45 -9.79 -33.02
CA ARG A 301 12.38 -10.54 -32.34
C ARG A 301 12.38 -10.29 -30.84
N LEU A 302 13.56 -10.20 -30.22
CA LEU A 302 13.69 -9.84 -28.82
C LEU A 302 13.21 -8.39 -28.60
N ALA A 303 13.67 -7.45 -29.41
CA ALA A 303 13.24 -6.05 -29.34
C ALA A 303 11.71 -5.91 -29.42
N LEU A 304 11.08 -6.59 -30.38
CA LEU A 304 9.62 -6.60 -30.51
C LEU A 304 8.93 -7.16 -29.28
N ALA A 305 9.42 -8.30 -28.74
CA ALA A 305 8.85 -8.89 -27.53
C ALA A 305 8.99 -7.97 -26.30
N MET A 306 10.12 -7.29 -26.15
CA MET A 306 10.35 -6.29 -25.09
C MET A 306 9.40 -5.08 -25.24
N THR A 307 9.23 -4.58 -26.46
CA THR A 307 8.29 -3.47 -26.75
C THR A 307 6.87 -3.86 -26.42
N LEU A 308 6.41 -5.04 -26.91
CA LEU A 308 5.05 -5.55 -26.62
C LEU A 308 4.83 -5.77 -25.11
N ALA A 309 5.85 -6.21 -24.38
CA ALA A 309 5.78 -6.35 -22.92
C ALA A 309 5.75 -4.98 -22.19
N ALA A 310 6.33 -3.93 -22.76
CA ALA A 310 6.37 -2.60 -22.17
C ALA A 310 5.07 -1.79 -22.41
N VAL A 311 4.32 -2.10 -23.49
CA VAL A 311 3.09 -1.34 -23.84
C VAL A 311 2.07 -1.30 -22.70
N PRO A 312 1.71 -2.41 -22.03
CA PRO A 312 0.75 -2.37 -20.92
C PRO A 312 1.21 -1.49 -19.77
N PHE A 313 2.51 -1.55 -19.42
CA PHE A 313 3.08 -0.67 -18.39
C PHE A 313 3.00 0.80 -18.79
N ALA A 314 3.38 1.15 -20.02
CA ALA A 314 3.34 2.51 -20.52
C ALA A 314 1.89 3.04 -20.56
N ALA A 315 0.93 2.23 -21.01
CA ALA A 315 -0.47 2.59 -21.06
C ALA A 315 -1.02 2.88 -19.65
N ARG A 316 -0.78 1.98 -18.69
CA ARG A 316 -1.22 2.21 -17.29
C ARG A 316 -0.55 3.45 -16.71
N LEU A 317 0.75 3.58 -16.86
CA LEU A 317 1.49 4.73 -16.34
C LEU A 317 0.93 6.05 -16.90
N ALA A 318 0.60 6.10 -18.19
CA ALA A 318 0.02 7.29 -18.80
C ALA A 318 -1.36 7.63 -18.21
N VAL A 319 -2.24 6.63 -18.09
CA VAL A 319 -3.59 6.78 -17.53
C VAL A 319 -3.54 7.20 -16.06
N THR A 320 -2.76 6.50 -15.23
CA THR A 320 -2.57 6.81 -13.81
C THR A 320 -1.98 8.21 -13.63
N THR A 321 -0.99 8.59 -14.45
CA THR A 321 -0.37 9.92 -14.38
C THR A 321 -1.37 11.03 -14.72
N ALA A 322 -2.19 10.84 -15.76
CA ALA A 322 -3.19 11.82 -16.17
C ALA A 322 -4.28 11.99 -15.08
N ALA A 323 -4.74 10.89 -14.48
CA ALA A 323 -5.69 10.93 -13.38
C ALA A 323 -5.09 11.64 -12.15
N TRP A 324 -3.89 11.27 -11.74
CA TRP A 324 -3.22 11.88 -10.59
C TRP A 324 -2.95 13.38 -10.79
N ASP A 325 -2.65 13.82 -12.01
CA ASP A 325 -2.43 15.22 -12.30
C ASP A 325 -3.73 16.02 -12.17
N ARG A 326 -4.86 15.50 -12.66
CA ARG A 326 -6.19 16.09 -12.50
C ARG A 326 -6.56 16.18 -11.01
N ASP A 327 -6.49 15.05 -10.28
CA ASP A 327 -6.93 14.95 -8.90
C ASP A 327 -6.01 15.74 -7.94
N SER A 328 -4.73 15.90 -8.31
CA SER A 328 -3.79 16.76 -7.57
C SER A 328 -4.09 18.25 -7.74
N ARG A 329 -4.63 18.69 -8.89
CA ARG A 329 -5.12 20.06 -9.05
C ARG A 329 -6.36 20.31 -8.18
N GLU A 330 -7.28 19.36 -8.15
CA GLU A 330 -8.44 19.40 -7.24
C GLU A 330 -8.02 19.42 -5.77
N THR A 331 -7.10 18.54 -5.38
CA THR A 331 -6.51 18.55 -4.03
C THR A 331 -5.96 19.93 -3.68
N THR A 332 -5.28 20.59 -4.62
CA THR A 332 -4.75 21.95 -4.40
C THR A 332 -5.86 22.95 -4.10
N ALA A 333 -6.97 22.88 -4.84
CA ALA A 333 -8.13 23.74 -4.61
C ALA A 333 -8.79 23.46 -3.26
N MET A 334 -9.03 22.19 -2.93
CA MET A 334 -9.66 21.78 -1.67
C MET A 334 -8.85 22.17 -0.44
N LEU A 335 -7.51 22.09 -0.51
CA LEU A 335 -6.62 22.47 0.59
C LEU A 335 -6.67 23.96 0.95
N GLY A 336 -7.25 24.81 0.08
CA GLY A 336 -7.60 26.21 0.42
C GLY A 336 -8.56 26.32 1.61
N ALA A 337 -9.33 25.27 1.93
CA ALA A 337 -10.15 25.20 3.13
C ALA A 337 -9.36 25.39 4.43
N LEU A 338 -8.07 24.97 4.44
CA LEU A 338 -7.20 25.07 5.61
C LEU A 338 -6.87 26.51 6.02
N ASP A 339 -7.02 27.48 5.11
CA ASP A 339 -6.83 28.91 5.43
C ASP A 339 -8.03 29.48 6.23
N ARG A 340 -9.11 28.72 6.38
CA ARG A 340 -10.33 29.09 7.10
C ARG A 340 -10.40 28.52 8.52
N ILE A 341 -9.42 27.72 8.93
CA ILE A 341 -9.38 27.11 10.26
C ILE A 341 -8.14 27.58 11.04
N PRO A 342 -8.25 27.82 12.37
CA PRO A 342 -7.12 28.18 13.21
C PRO A 342 -6.21 26.96 13.45
N GLN A 343 -5.02 27.25 14.00
CA GLN A 343 -4.13 26.22 14.54
C GLN A 343 -4.84 25.49 15.69
N GLY A 344 -4.62 24.19 15.82
CA GLY A 344 -5.21 23.36 16.85
C GLY A 344 -6.74 23.22 16.77
N ALA A 345 -7.33 23.39 15.59
CA ALA A 345 -8.77 23.21 15.40
C ALA A 345 -9.19 21.73 15.53
N VAL A 346 -10.47 21.51 15.85
CA VAL A 346 -11.11 20.20 15.81
C VAL A 346 -11.98 20.13 14.56
N VAL A 347 -11.63 19.25 13.62
CA VAL A 347 -12.26 19.14 12.30
C VAL A 347 -12.85 17.75 12.11
N ALA A 348 -14.18 17.68 11.94
CA ALA A 348 -14.85 16.46 11.51
C ALA A 348 -14.76 16.34 9.99
N GLY A 349 -14.04 15.35 9.50
CA GLY A 349 -14.00 15.00 8.09
C GLY A 349 -15.17 14.11 7.70
N ALA A 350 -15.83 14.43 6.60
CA ALA A 350 -16.86 13.61 5.99
C ALA A 350 -16.49 13.35 4.54
N TRP A 351 -16.06 12.13 4.23
CA TRP A 351 -15.65 11.73 2.90
C TRP A 351 -16.69 10.82 2.27
N ALA A 352 -17.38 11.33 1.24
CA ALA A 352 -18.40 10.58 0.49
C ALA A 352 -17.78 9.92 -0.74
N TYR A 353 -18.06 8.62 -0.95
CA TYR A 353 -17.59 7.86 -2.09
C TYR A 353 -18.65 6.82 -2.54
N HIS A 354 -18.54 6.40 -3.80
CA HIS A 354 -19.39 5.36 -4.37
C HIS A 354 -18.64 4.03 -4.37
N GLU A 355 -19.12 3.03 -3.64
CA GLU A 355 -18.46 1.73 -3.50
C GLU A 355 -18.42 0.93 -4.80
N SER A 356 -19.39 1.18 -5.71
CA SER A 356 -19.49 0.49 -7.00
C SER A 356 -18.52 1.00 -8.07
N ASP A 357 -17.82 2.11 -7.84
CA ASP A 357 -16.89 2.66 -8.81
C ASP A 357 -15.68 1.76 -8.97
N TRP A 358 -15.26 1.55 -10.24
CA TRP A 358 -14.02 0.81 -10.51
C TRP A 358 -12.79 1.57 -10.07
N GLN A 359 -12.80 2.88 -10.16
CA GLN A 359 -11.67 3.72 -9.81
C GLN A 359 -11.30 3.58 -8.33
N GLN A 360 -10.01 3.65 -8.03
CA GLN A 360 -9.61 3.83 -6.63
C GLN A 360 -10.14 5.18 -6.17
N PRO A 361 -10.89 5.22 -5.06
CA PRO A 361 -11.52 6.47 -4.64
C PRO A 361 -10.46 7.51 -4.28
N PRO A 362 -10.42 8.66 -4.99
CA PRO A 362 -9.51 9.74 -4.67
C PRO A 362 -9.92 10.42 -3.37
N PHE A 363 -9.04 11.23 -2.82
CA PHE A 363 -9.28 12.11 -1.68
C PHE A 363 -9.60 11.42 -0.35
N SER A 364 -9.49 10.08 -0.28
CA SER A 364 -9.55 9.37 1.00
C SER A 364 -8.51 9.96 1.96
N HIS A 365 -8.87 10.14 3.21
CA HIS A 365 -8.02 10.75 4.24
C HIS A 365 -7.52 12.19 3.95
N LEU A 366 -8.04 12.90 2.94
CA LEU A 366 -7.59 14.25 2.60
C LEU A 366 -7.67 15.22 3.80
N VAL A 367 -8.68 15.04 4.66
CA VAL A 367 -8.87 15.83 5.88
C VAL A 367 -7.64 15.74 6.82
N ALA A 368 -6.84 14.70 6.74
CA ALA A 368 -5.62 14.55 7.52
C ALA A 368 -4.57 15.65 7.25
N TYR A 369 -4.65 16.36 6.10
CA TYR A 369 -3.85 17.57 5.89
C TYR A 369 -4.13 18.69 6.88
N ALA A 370 -5.30 18.70 7.54
CA ALA A 370 -5.55 19.64 8.64
C ALA A 370 -4.61 19.38 9.83
N THR A 371 -4.32 18.11 10.13
CA THR A 371 -3.29 17.78 11.13
C THR A 371 -1.90 18.21 10.66
N VAL A 372 -1.54 17.98 9.41
CA VAL A 372 -0.20 18.32 8.87
C VAL A 372 0.06 19.83 8.88
N ARG A 373 -0.95 20.64 8.59
CA ARG A 373 -0.76 22.10 8.35
C ARG A 373 -1.33 23.00 9.43
N ARG A 374 -2.17 22.45 10.32
CA ARG A 374 -2.85 23.21 11.39
C ARG A 374 -2.80 22.52 12.74
N ASP A 375 -2.01 21.45 12.92
CA ASP A 375 -1.95 20.63 14.14
C ASP A 375 -3.36 20.26 14.66
N ALA A 376 -4.31 20.09 13.74
CA ALA A 376 -5.71 19.87 14.05
C ALA A 376 -5.98 18.43 14.49
N LEU A 377 -7.00 18.23 15.34
CA LEU A 377 -7.61 16.92 15.53
C LEU A 377 -8.53 16.61 14.38
N THR A 378 -8.38 15.45 13.76
CA THR A 378 -9.30 14.95 12.71
C THR A 378 -9.68 13.50 12.94
N ASN A 379 -10.79 13.05 12.33
CA ASN A 379 -11.25 11.66 12.32
C ASN A 379 -10.72 10.84 11.12
N ALA A 380 -9.62 11.29 10.49
CA ALA A 380 -9.04 10.67 9.30
C ALA A 380 -7.74 9.87 9.61
N HIS A 381 -7.52 9.50 10.87
CA HIS A 381 -6.29 8.85 11.31
C HIS A 381 -6.46 7.38 11.62
N PHE A 382 -5.43 6.60 11.31
CA PHE A 382 -5.24 5.26 11.84
C PHE A 382 -4.74 5.35 13.28
N ALA A 383 -5.66 5.54 14.23
CA ALA A 383 -5.36 5.72 15.64
C ALA A 383 -6.07 4.69 16.53
N VAL A 384 -6.18 3.44 16.04
CA VAL A 384 -6.85 2.36 16.76
C VAL A 384 -5.95 1.86 17.89
N PRO A 385 -6.42 1.90 19.16
CA PRO A 385 -5.63 1.44 20.30
C PRO A 385 -5.18 -0.02 20.14
N GLY A 386 -3.90 -0.27 20.48
CA GLY A 386 -3.30 -1.61 20.38
C GLY A 386 -2.93 -2.09 18.97
N LEU A 387 -3.25 -1.30 17.92
CA LEU A 387 -2.87 -1.60 16.54
C LEU A 387 -1.88 -0.60 15.94
N HIS A 388 -1.95 0.66 16.36
CA HIS A 388 -1.16 1.74 15.78
C HIS A 388 -0.33 2.47 16.83
N MET A 389 0.87 2.91 16.46
CA MET A 389 1.74 3.74 17.31
C MET A 389 1.14 5.13 17.59
N LEU A 390 0.36 5.67 16.62
CA LEU A 390 -0.42 6.88 16.81
C LEU A 390 -1.72 6.52 17.55
N GLN A 391 -2.01 7.26 18.61
CA GLN A 391 -3.23 7.11 19.40
C GLN A 391 -3.81 8.48 19.70
N LEU A 392 -5.11 8.54 19.97
CA LEU A 392 -5.74 9.73 20.53
C LEU A 392 -5.32 9.87 22.01
N ALA A 393 -4.99 11.09 22.44
CA ALA A 393 -4.68 11.38 23.85
C ALA A 393 -5.87 11.05 24.77
N ARG A 394 -7.09 11.23 24.26
CA ARG A 394 -8.35 10.80 24.88
C ARG A 394 -9.09 9.94 23.87
N PRO A 395 -9.38 8.67 24.16
CA PRO A 395 -10.13 7.79 23.26
C PRO A 395 -11.49 8.43 22.90
N ASP A 396 -11.73 8.59 21.61
CA ASP A 396 -13.01 9.04 21.06
C ASP A 396 -13.32 8.24 19.80
N PRO A 397 -14.29 7.33 19.84
CA PRO A 397 -14.62 6.47 18.69
C PRO A 397 -15.11 7.28 17.47
N GLY A 398 -15.58 8.52 17.64
CA GLY A 398 -15.96 9.39 16.53
C GLY A 398 -14.78 10.06 15.82
N PHE A 399 -13.57 9.96 16.37
CA PHE A 399 -12.36 10.61 15.83
C PHE A 399 -11.26 9.64 15.43
N VAL A 400 -11.64 8.47 14.94
CA VAL A 400 -10.73 7.48 14.32
C VAL A 400 -11.26 7.06 12.95
N ASP A 401 -10.38 6.64 12.02
CA ASP A 401 -10.84 5.97 10.82
C ASP A 401 -11.54 4.64 11.22
N PRO A 402 -12.70 4.27 10.67
CA PRO A 402 -13.33 4.77 9.41
C PRO A 402 -14.44 5.82 9.58
N GLU A 403 -14.58 6.50 10.69
CA GLU A 403 -15.70 7.41 10.99
C GLU A 403 -15.86 8.60 10.03
N GLN A 404 -14.85 8.87 9.21
CA GLN A 404 -14.94 9.85 8.11
C GLN A 404 -15.71 9.32 6.89
N ARG A 405 -15.92 8.01 6.76
CA ARG A 405 -16.39 7.37 5.52
C ARG A 405 -17.91 7.41 5.43
N ILE A 406 -18.41 7.88 4.30
CA ILE A 406 -19.83 7.88 3.97
C ILE A 406 -19.99 7.17 2.63
N THR A 407 -20.52 5.95 2.66
CA THR A 407 -20.88 5.22 1.44
C THR A 407 -22.17 5.78 0.89
N VAL A 408 -22.15 6.27 -0.35
CA VAL A 408 -23.29 6.88 -0.99
C VAL A 408 -23.71 6.04 -2.20
N PRO A 409 -24.96 5.55 -2.27
CA PRO A 409 -25.51 4.99 -3.49
C PRO A 409 -25.58 6.04 -4.60
N HIS A 410 -25.37 5.66 -5.86
CA HIS A 410 -25.48 6.58 -6.98
C HIS A 410 -26.84 7.30 -6.99
N GLY A 411 -26.81 8.63 -7.09
CA GLY A 411 -27.98 9.48 -7.10
C GLY A 411 -28.65 9.73 -5.75
N ALA A 412 -28.11 9.15 -4.65
CA ALA A 412 -28.62 9.42 -3.32
C ALA A 412 -28.08 10.75 -2.77
N PRO A 413 -28.89 11.54 -2.06
CA PRO A 413 -28.43 12.77 -1.41
C PRO A 413 -27.55 12.43 -0.20
N VAL A 414 -26.54 13.28 0.06
CA VAL A 414 -25.75 13.22 1.29
C VAL A 414 -26.39 14.11 2.36
N ASP A 415 -26.78 13.51 3.48
CA ASP A 415 -27.33 14.22 4.63
C ASP A 415 -26.35 14.14 5.82
N LEU A 416 -25.85 15.29 6.25
CA LEU A 416 -24.89 15.40 7.36
C LEU A 416 -25.52 15.92 8.65
N THR A 417 -26.86 16.07 8.73
CA THR A 417 -27.53 16.59 9.92
C THR A 417 -27.25 15.78 11.18
N ARG A 418 -27.03 14.48 11.03
CA ARG A 418 -26.76 13.54 12.13
C ARG A 418 -25.35 12.94 12.06
N PHE A 419 -24.41 13.57 11.34
CA PHE A 419 -23.05 13.08 11.26
C PHE A 419 -22.37 13.19 12.63
N ALA A 420 -22.17 12.05 13.29
CA ALA A 420 -21.78 11.98 14.70
C ALA A 420 -20.48 12.75 15.04
N PRO A 421 -19.39 12.70 14.22
CA PRO A 421 -18.18 13.46 14.49
C PRO A 421 -18.42 14.98 14.55
N ALA A 422 -19.40 15.52 13.79
CA ALA A 422 -19.69 16.95 13.76
C ALA A 422 -20.17 17.49 15.11
N ALA A 423 -20.82 16.67 15.96
CA ALA A 423 -21.28 17.09 17.29
C ALA A 423 -20.13 17.49 18.22
N ARG A 424 -18.90 17.07 17.95
CA ARG A 424 -17.70 17.28 18.77
C ARG A 424 -16.62 18.09 18.06
N ALA A 425 -16.93 18.69 16.91
CA ALA A 425 -15.99 19.44 16.09
C ALA A 425 -16.36 20.92 16.00
N GLN A 426 -15.37 21.76 15.77
CA GLN A 426 -15.53 23.19 15.48
C GLN A 426 -15.85 23.41 14.00
N TYR A 427 -15.34 22.53 13.16
CA TYR A 427 -15.49 22.59 11.70
C TYR A 427 -15.89 21.23 11.16
N LEU A 428 -16.70 21.25 10.11
CA LEU A 428 -17.03 20.09 9.29
C LEU A 428 -16.41 20.29 7.92
N TRP A 429 -15.55 19.37 7.50
CA TRP A 429 -14.96 19.37 6.17
C TRP A 429 -15.50 18.19 5.36
N PHE A 430 -16.44 18.48 4.47
CA PHE A 430 -16.98 17.51 3.53
C PHE A 430 -16.12 17.45 2.27
N ILE A 431 -15.90 16.22 1.77
CA ILE A 431 -15.17 15.89 0.54
C ILE A 431 -15.95 14.80 -0.20
N GLY A 432 -16.20 15.00 -1.47
CA GLY A 432 -16.90 14.04 -2.32
C GLY A 432 -18.01 14.67 -3.17
N ASP A 433 -18.74 13.79 -3.85
CA ASP A 433 -19.86 14.13 -4.71
C ASP A 433 -21.01 13.13 -4.46
N PRO A 434 -22.28 13.56 -4.44
CA PRO A 434 -22.78 14.94 -4.56
C PRO A 434 -22.51 15.80 -3.32
N ALA A 435 -22.55 17.12 -3.48
CA ALA A 435 -22.49 18.03 -2.35
C ALA A 435 -23.62 17.71 -1.35
N PRO A 436 -23.40 17.89 -0.02
CA PRO A 436 -24.42 17.55 0.98
C PRO A 436 -25.66 18.40 0.81
N SER A 437 -26.82 17.75 0.83
CA SER A 437 -28.13 18.38 0.76
C SER A 437 -28.51 19.09 2.06
N HIS A 438 -28.03 18.55 3.20
CA HIS A 438 -28.28 19.08 4.53
C HIS A 438 -26.99 19.07 5.36
N LEU A 439 -26.81 20.14 6.13
CA LEU A 439 -25.71 20.30 7.10
C LEU A 439 -26.27 20.28 8.52
N PRO A 440 -25.41 20.05 9.54
CA PRO A 440 -25.80 20.23 10.94
C PRO A 440 -26.43 21.61 11.20
N ALA A 441 -27.41 21.68 12.11
CA ALA A 441 -28.13 22.90 12.40
C ALA A 441 -27.18 24.05 12.80
N GLY A 442 -27.39 25.23 12.22
CA GLY A 442 -26.57 26.41 12.47
C GLY A 442 -25.17 26.39 11.86
N ALA A 443 -24.84 25.41 11.03
CA ALA A 443 -23.55 25.36 10.31
C ALA A 443 -23.48 26.52 9.28
N VAL A 444 -22.34 27.21 9.25
CA VAL A 444 -22.08 28.33 8.33
C VAL A 444 -20.94 27.92 7.38
N ILE A 445 -21.23 27.86 6.08
CA ILE A 445 -20.25 27.54 5.05
C ILE A 445 -19.19 28.65 4.99
N THR A 446 -17.92 28.30 5.14
CA THR A 446 -16.77 29.22 5.11
C THR A 446 -15.89 29.05 3.89
N PHE A 447 -16.00 27.88 3.20
CA PHE A 447 -15.25 27.58 1.98
C PHE A 447 -16.02 26.54 1.16
N ARG A 448 -15.89 26.61 -0.18
CA ARG A 448 -16.52 25.67 -1.10
C ARG A 448 -15.72 25.54 -2.39
N THR A 449 -15.60 24.32 -2.91
CA THR A 449 -15.20 23.97 -4.28
C THR A 449 -16.25 23.02 -4.89
N ASP A 450 -16.02 22.51 -6.08
CA ASP A 450 -16.96 21.59 -6.74
C ASP A 450 -17.14 20.29 -5.93
N HIS A 451 -16.07 19.77 -5.32
CA HIS A 451 -16.07 18.51 -4.57
C HIS A 451 -15.71 18.66 -3.08
N SER A 452 -15.77 19.86 -2.53
CA SER A 452 -15.44 20.09 -1.11
C SER A 452 -16.19 21.27 -0.52
N LEU A 453 -16.55 21.12 0.76
CA LEU A 453 -17.20 22.16 1.54
C LEU A 453 -16.64 22.18 2.95
N MET A 454 -16.24 23.37 3.45
CA MET A 454 -15.91 23.61 4.84
C MET A 454 -17.02 24.44 5.50
N ALA A 455 -17.54 23.97 6.62
CA ALA A 455 -18.50 24.70 7.43
C ALA A 455 -18.02 24.86 8.88
N ARG A 456 -18.23 26.04 9.46
CA ARG A 456 -18.08 26.26 10.89
C ARG A 456 -19.37 25.84 11.60
N LEU A 457 -19.25 25.08 12.68
CA LEU A 457 -20.36 24.52 13.46
C LEU A 457 -20.76 25.47 14.59
N ALA A 458 -22.06 25.54 14.90
CA ALA A 458 -22.61 26.54 15.81
C ALA A 458 -22.33 26.29 17.30
N ASN A 459 -22.34 25.01 17.74
CA ASN A 459 -22.22 24.64 19.15
C ASN A 459 -21.22 23.46 19.31
N PRO A 460 -19.91 23.68 19.17
CA PRO A 460 -18.96 22.60 19.34
C PRO A 460 -18.82 22.23 20.82
N VAL A 461 -19.13 20.99 21.17
CA VAL A 461 -18.67 20.39 22.43
C VAL A 461 -17.22 19.94 22.18
N VAL A 462 -16.29 20.90 22.22
CA VAL A 462 -14.87 20.62 21.95
C VAL A 462 -14.31 19.79 23.10
N PRO A 463 -13.62 18.68 22.83
CA PRO A 463 -12.87 17.94 23.85
C PRO A 463 -11.84 18.88 24.51
N ARG A 464 -11.97 19.11 25.82
CA ARG A 464 -11.03 19.92 26.61
C ARG A 464 -9.78 19.14 26.95
#